data_3599ac3ab84589746115fcfd05651cd3
#
_entry.id   3599ac3ab84589746115fcfd05651cd3
#
_cell.length_a   1.000
_cell.length_b   1.000
_cell.length_c   1.000
_cell.angle_alpha   90.00
_cell.angle_beta   90.00
_cell.angle_gamma   90.00
#
_symmetry.space_group_name_H-M   'P 1'
#
loop_
_entity.id
_entity.type
_entity.pdbx_description
1 polymer ?
#
loop_
_entity_poly.entity_id
_entity_poly.type
_entity_poly.pdbx_seq_one_letter_code
_entity_poly.pdbx_strand_id
1 'polypeptide(L)'
;MPANNTLPLTILADLTDTQIAEAARASGEPEWLVERREAAWRFFAESLPPIWKRTDLTKFRSENIAVPLGPQGTAVQWDAKLSEQGVVFTTLAAALHDHEALVRQYLGAAIDPLGHKFNALHAALWQDGVFLYVPKNVAVELPLQAIFTLADGSHSTFPHNLIIAERGASVTFVEEFTSQDAEDQILAAPATEIFVGDNATVRFVSAQTWGKGVYHIGAQRARLGRDGTIEWIGLNLGGQLQHIEAEATLEGNGSRIDWVAATFADGTQSLLTAPMVRHIGTNAESHLNFKTVVDDSGYSTFDGMVKIDHSGQGTNSRLEEHAIHLSSASRSDSIPGLQIDANDVKAGHASTSGQIEEEQLFYMLSRGIKRDDAIHMIVTGFFEPVLDRIPLEDLRERAAVLVEAKI
;
A
#
# COMPACT_ATOMS: atom_id res chain seq x y z
N MET A 1 31.82 3.59 -8.87
CA MET A 1 30.71 4.26 -9.55
C MET A 1 30.07 3.20 -10.42
N PRO A 2 28.82 2.77 -10.16
CA PRO A 2 28.12 1.93 -11.10
C PRO A 2 27.83 2.78 -12.36
N ALA A 3 28.01 2.17 -13.53
CA ALA A 3 27.69 2.79 -14.81
C ALA A 3 26.25 3.27 -14.80
N ASN A 4 26.02 4.52 -15.24
CA ASN A 4 24.68 5.03 -15.54
C ASN A 4 24.10 4.17 -16.70
N ASN A 5 23.51 3.06 -16.38
CA ASN A 5 22.69 2.29 -17.30
C ASN A 5 21.31 2.99 -17.32
N THR A 6 21.21 4.06 -18.07
CA THR A 6 19.88 4.63 -18.37
C THR A 6 19.12 3.59 -19.18
N LEU A 7 18.13 2.98 -18.53
CA LEU A 7 17.20 2.06 -19.20
C LEU A 7 16.50 2.79 -20.36
N PRO A 8 16.25 2.13 -21.49
CA PRO A 8 15.45 2.74 -22.54
C PRO A 8 14.06 3.06 -22.01
N LEU A 9 13.70 4.34 -22.03
CA LEU A 9 12.37 4.82 -21.67
C LEU A 9 11.48 4.79 -22.91
N THR A 10 10.27 4.30 -22.76
CA THR A 10 9.23 4.31 -23.79
C THR A 10 7.99 5.00 -23.24
N ILE A 11 7.30 5.76 -24.07
CA ILE A 11 6.02 6.34 -23.67
C ILE A 11 4.97 5.23 -23.59
N LEU A 12 4.17 5.21 -22.52
CA LEU A 12 3.17 4.18 -22.28
C LEU A 12 2.21 3.97 -23.45
N ALA A 13 1.82 5.07 -24.12
CA ALA A 13 0.93 5.02 -25.27
C ALA A 13 1.56 4.37 -26.53
N ASP A 14 2.88 4.30 -26.60
CA ASP A 14 3.63 3.75 -27.75
C ASP A 14 4.05 2.29 -27.52
N LEU A 15 3.78 1.73 -26.34
CA LEU A 15 4.12 0.36 -26.00
C LEU A 15 3.22 -0.65 -26.72
N THR A 16 3.83 -1.77 -27.10
CA THR A 16 3.14 -2.91 -27.70
C THR A 16 3.36 -4.18 -26.89
N ASP A 17 2.48 -5.16 -27.03
CA ASP A 17 2.62 -6.49 -26.43
C ASP A 17 3.94 -7.18 -26.85
N THR A 18 4.35 -7.01 -28.09
CA THR A 18 5.62 -7.53 -28.63
C THR A 18 6.82 -6.95 -27.88
N GLN A 19 6.87 -5.64 -27.66
CA GLN A 19 7.98 -5.00 -26.94
C GLN A 19 8.06 -5.47 -25.47
N ILE A 20 6.90 -5.67 -24.83
CA ILE A 20 6.83 -6.18 -23.45
C ILE A 20 7.34 -7.61 -23.39
N ALA A 21 6.91 -8.48 -24.32
CA ALA A 21 7.36 -9.86 -24.41
C ALA A 21 8.86 -9.98 -24.71
N GLU A 22 9.37 -9.15 -25.61
CA GLU A 22 10.81 -9.08 -25.95
C GLU A 22 11.64 -8.65 -24.74
N ALA A 23 11.20 -7.62 -24.01
CA ALA A 23 11.87 -7.15 -22.79
C ALA A 23 11.88 -8.23 -21.70
N ALA A 24 10.77 -8.92 -21.48
CA ALA A 24 10.64 -10.00 -20.52
C ALA A 24 11.57 -11.18 -20.84
N ARG A 25 11.60 -11.61 -22.11
CA ARG A 25 12.52 -12.66 -22.57
C ARG A 25 13.99 -12.25 -22.46
N ALA A 26 14.30 -10.98 -22.78
CA ALA A 26 15.66 -10.44 -22.66
C ALA A 26 16.12 -10.38 -21.18
N SER A 27 15.19 -10.22 -20.24
CA SER A 27 15.43 -10.29 -18.79
C SER A 27 15.51 -11.73 -18.23
N GLY A 28 15.35 -12.75 -19.09
CA GLY A 28 15.42 -14.16 -18.70
C GLY A 28 14.18 -14.68 -17.96
N GLU A 29 13.04 -14.02 -18.12
CA GLU A 29 11.79 -14.47 -17.49
C GLU A 29 11.29 -15.78 -18.10
N PRO A 30 10.68 -16.67 -17.29
CA PRO A 30 10.10 -17.92 -17.80
C PRO A 30 8.88 -17.66 -18.68
N GLU A 31 8.67 -18.49 -19.70
CA GLU A 31 7.63 -18.28 -20.73
C GLU A 31 6.22 -18.13 -20.15
N TRP A 32 5.89 -18.84 -19.07
CA TRP A 32 4.59 -18.68 -18.41
C TRP A 32 4.33 -17.26 -17.91
N LEU A 33 5.40 -16.53 -17.53
CA LEU A 33 5.29 -15.14 -17.07
C LEU A 33 5.19 -14.19 -18.28
N VAL A 34 5.95 -14.46 -19.33
CA VAL A 34 5.83 -13.71 -20.59
C VAL A 34 4.40 -13.76 -21.13
N GLU A 35 3.79 -14.96 -21.19
CA GLU A 35 2.39 -15.14 -21.60
C GLU A 35 1.41 -14.36 -20.70
N ARG A 36 1.65 -14.33 -19.38
CA ARG A 36 0.84 -13.52 -18.44
C ARG A 36 0.97 -12.03 -18.70
N ARG A 37 2.18 -11.53 -18.99
CA ARG A 37 2.41 -10.12 -19.31
C ARG A 37 1.71 -9.70 -20.60
N GLU A 38 1.80 -10.51 -21.64
CA GLU A 38 1.10 -10.27 -22.90
C GLU A 38 -0.42 -10.26 -22.72
N ALA A 39 -0.96 -11.21 -21.96
CA ALA A 39 -2.40 -11.25 -21.66
C ALA A 39 -2.85 -10.02 -20.87
N ALA A 40 -2.06 -9.61 -19.87
CA ALA A 40 -2.33 -8.42 -19.07
C ALA A 40 -2.27 -7.14 -19.89
N TRP A 41 -1.29 -7.02 -20.79
CA TRP A 41 -1.19 -5.87 -21.69
C TRP A 41 -2.38 -5.77 -22.64
N ARG A 42 -2.78 -6.87 -23.26
CA ARG A 42 -3.98 -6.90 -24.12
C ARG A 42 -5.22 -6.45 -23.35
N PHE A 43 -5.39 -6.98 -22.14
CA PHE A 43 -6.52 -6.56 -21.29
C PHE A 43 -6.43 -5.05 -20.94
N PHE A 44 -5.24 -4.54 -20.61
CA PHE A 44 -5.04 -3.11 -20.37
C PHE A 44 -5.41 -2.27 -21.59
N ALA A 45 -4.97 -2.65 -22.78
CA ALA A 45 -5.22 -1.90 -24.01
C ALA A 45 -6.71 -1.85 -24.36
N GLU A 46 -7.44 -2.95 -24.16
CA GLU A 46 -8.85 -3.08 -24.52
C GLU A 46 -9.82 -2.57 -23.42
N SER A 47 -9.37 -2.53 -22.17
CA SER A 47 -10.22 -2.14 -21.03
C SER A 47 -10.41 -0.64 -20.92
N LEU A 48 -11.61 -0.23 -20.52
CA LEU A 48 -11.85 1.13 -20.08
C LEU A 48 -11.26 1.36 -18.68
N PRO A 49 -10.88 2.60 -18.32
CA PRO A 49 -10.54 2.94 -16.96
C PRO A 49 -11.67 2.56 -15.98
N PRO A 50 -11.35 2.11 -14.77
CA PRO A 50 -12.38 1.82 -13.77
C PRO A 50 -13.16 3.08 -13.43
N ILE A 51 -14.45 2.93 -13.13
CA ILE A 51 -15.31 4.04 -12.72
C ILE A 51 -15.13 4.25 -11.21
N TRP A 52 -14.12 4.98 -10.85
CA TRP A 52 -13.88 5.39 -9.47
C TRP A 52 -14.56 6.73 -9.19
N LYS A 53 -15.68 6.69 -8.48
CA LYS A 53 -16.52 7.88 -8.24
C LYS A 53 -15.82 9.02 -7.49
N ARG A 54 -14.75 8.71 -6.74
CA ARG A 54 -14.05 9.65 -5.86
C ARG A 54 -12.60 9.91 -6.26
N THR A 55 -12.11 9.23 -7.29
CA THR A 55 -10.77 9.46 -7.83
C THR A 55 -10.90 10.12 -9.19
N ASP A 56 -10.49 11.38 -9.25
CA ASP A 56 -10.54 12.16 -10.50
C ASP A 56 -9.30 11.89 -11.35
N LEU A 57 -9.46 11.06 -12.38
CA LEU A 57 -8.44 10.77 -13.37
C LEU A 57 -8.46 11.71 -14.58
N THR A 58 -9.30 12.76 -14.59
CA THR A 58 -9.42 13.67 -15.74
C THR A 58 -8.14 14.44 -16.05
N LYS A 59 -7.26 14.59 -15.08
CA LYS A 59 -5.95 15.22 -15.23
C LYS A 59 -4.82 14.23 -15.53
N PHE A 60 -5.07 12.93 -15.39
CA PHE A 60 -4.08 11.91 -15.69
C PHE A 60 -3.91 11.75 -17.20
N ARG A 61 -2.66 11.79 -17.69
CA ARG A 61 -2.29 11.75 -19.09
C ARG A 61 -1.37 10.57 -19.35
N SER A 62 -1.94 9.41 -19.68
CA SER A 62 -1.17 8.21 -19.98
C SER A 62 -0.20 8.35 -21.14
N GLU A 63 -0.50 9.26 -22.09
CA GLU A 63 0.35 9.62 -23.23
C GLU A 63 1.67 10.31 -22.85
N ASN A 64 1.76 10.82 -21.61
CA ASN A 64 2.97 11.49 -21.09
C ASN A 64 3.77 10.58 -20.13
N ILE A 65 3.28 9.38 -19.85
CA ILE A 65 3.91 8.48 -18.88
C ILE A 65 5.09 7.76 -19.51
N ALA A 66 6.29 8.04 -19.02
CA ALA A 66 7.50 7.33 -19.40
C ALA A 66 7.63 6.04 -18.57
N VAL A 67 7.83 4.92 -19.25
CA VAL A 67 7.93 3.58 -18.67
C VAL A 67 9.30 3.00 -19.00
N PRO A 68 10.08 2.54 -18.01
CA PRO A 68 11.30 1.80 -18.27
C PRO A 68 10.96 0.35 -18.66
N LEU A 69 11.70 -0.18 -19.63
CA LEU A 69 11.64 -1.58 -20.00
C LEU A 69 12.93 -2.28 -19.54
N GLY A 70 12.85 -3.03 -18.45
CA GLY A 70 13.97 -3.76 -17.89
C GLY A 70 14.14 -3.55 -16.38
N PRO A 71 14.95 -4.37 -15.67
CA PRO A 71 15.08 -4.35 -14.23
C PRO A 71 15.62 -3.01 -13.73
N GLN A 72 14.96 -2.45 -12.70
CA GLN A 72 15.30 -1.16 -12.10
C GLN A 72 16.27 -1.23 -10.92
N GLY A 73 16.63 -2.43 -10.50
CA GLY A 73 17.68 -2.66 -9.50
C GLY A 73 17.26 -2.33 -8.07
N THR A 74 16.20 -2.95 -7.57
CA THR A 74 15.87 -2.90 -6.13
C THR A 74 17.06 -3.37 -5.30
N ALA A 75 17.54 -2.52 -4.40
CA ALA A 75 18.55 -2.91 -3.45
C ALA A 75 17.91 -3.54 -2.21
N VAL A 76 18.13 -4.82 -2.00
CA VAL A 76 17.71 -5.53 -0.80
C VAL A 76 18.92 -5.76 0.08
N GLN A 77 18.92 -5.21 1.29
CA GLN A 77 19.95 -5.47 2.29
C GLN A 77 19.42 -6.42 3.37
N TRP A 78 20.16 -7.45 3.69
CA TRP A 78 19.75 -8.46 4.65
C TRP A 78 20.95 -9.11 5.39
N ASP A 79 20.68 -9.65 6.59
CA ASP A 79 21.66 -10.38 7.37
C ASP A 79 21.80 -11.83 6.83
N ALA A 80 23.03 -12.26 6.54
CA ALA A 80 23.33 -13.63 6.09
C ALA A 80 22.81 -14.72 7.06
N LYS A 81 22.65 -14.41 8.34
CA LYS A 81 22.08 -15.33 9.34
C LYS A 81 20.63 -15.74 9.05
N LEU A 82 19.86 -14.91 8.34
CA LEU A 82 18.49 -15.26 7.94
C LEU A 82 18.47 -16.42 6.95
N SER A 83 19.46 -16.50 6.06
CA SER A 83 19.58 -17.63 5.13
C SER A 83 19.85 -18.96 5.85
N GLU A 84 20.57 -18.97 6.96
CA GLU A 84 20.82 -20.17 7.76
C GLU A 84 19.52 -20.75 8.35
N GLN A 85 18.52 -19.89 8.55
CA GLN A 85 17.18 -20.28 9.01
C GLN A 85 16.24 -20.65 7.84
N GLY A 86 16.72 -20.56 6.60
CA GLY A 86 15.94 -20.82 5.38
C GLY A 86 15.03 -19.66 4.97
N VAL A 87 15.22 -18.47 5.56
CA VAL A 87 14.53 -17.25 5.12
C VAL A 87 15.11 -16.81 3.78
N VAL A 88 14.23 -16.51 2.83
CA VAL A 88 14.64 -15.93 1.55
C VAL A 88 14.13 -14.48 1.53
N PHE A 89 15.08 -13.53 1.44
CA PHE A 89 14.77 -12.11 1.25
C PHE A 89 15.64 -11.60 0.11
N THR A 90 15.06 -11.43 -1.05
CA THR A 90 15.76 -11.11 -2.30
C THR A 90 14.87 -10.30 -3.22
N THR A 91 15.39 -9.90 -4.39
CA THR A 91 14.54 -9.28 -5.41
C THR A 91 13.59 -10.31 -6.02
N LEU A 92 12.42 -9.87 -6.45
CA LEU A 92 11.47 -10.77 -7.10
C LEU A 92 12.04 -11.34 -8.41
N ALA A 93 12.86 -10.58 -9.12
CA ALA A 93 13.57 -11.04 -10.32
C ALA A 93 14.54 -12.20 -10.02
N ALA A 94 15.33 -12.12 -8.94
CA ALA A 94 16.20 -13.22 -8.52
C ALA A 94 15.38 -14.44 -8.07
N ALA A 95 14.28 -14.22 -7.34
CA ALA A 95 13.39 -15.29 -6.90
C ALA A 95 12.71 -16.02 -8.06
N LEU A 96 12.41 -15.36 -9.17
CA LEU A 96 11.92 -16.01 -10.40
C LEU A 96 12.91 -17.06 -10.93
N HIS A 97 14.20 -16.83 -10.76
CA HIS A 97 15.23 -17.79 -11.18
C HIS A 97 15.45 -18.88 -10.13
N ASP A 98 15.63 -18.49 -8.86
CA ASP A 98 16.09 -19.41 -7.81
C ASP A 98 14.94 -20.13 -7.09
N HIS A 99 13.74 -19.57 -7.12
CA HIS A 99 12.53 -20.03 -6.42
C HIS A 99 11.28 -20.02 -7.30
N GLU A 100 11.41 -20.30 -8.60
CA GLU A 100 10.35 -20.20 -9.61
C GLU A 100 9.03 -20.86 -9.17
N ALA A 101 9.11 -22.05 -8.58
CA ALA A 101 7.92 -22.81 -8.17
C ALA A 101 7.07 -22.05 -7.13
N LEU A 102 7.71 -21.41 -6.16
CA LEU A 102 7.03 -20.58 -5.15
C LEU A 102 6.47 -19.32 -5.78
N VAL A 103 7.28 -18.61 -6.57
CA VAL A 103 6.81 -17.40 -7.25
C VAL A 103 5.60 -17.71 -8.13
N ARG A 104 5.66 -18.78 -8.93
CA ARG A 104 4.57 -19.20 -9.82
C ARG A 104 3.28 -19.55 -9.06
N GLN A 105 3.41 -20.10 -7.85
CA GLN A 105 2.27 -20.45 -7.00
C GLN A 105 1.56 -19.23 -6.43
N TYR A 106 2.29 -18.22 -6.01
CA TYR A 106 1.76 -17.11 -5.22
C TYR A 106 1.58 -15.80 -6.00
N LEU A 107 2.42 -15.52 -7.01
CA LEU A 107 2.34 -14.29 -7.80
C LEU A 107 1.00 -14.19 -8.54
N GLY A 108 0.25 -13.13 -8.26
CA GLY A 108 -1.08 -12.90 -8.82
C GLY A 108 -2.17 -13.79 -8.20
N ALA A 109 -1.90 -14.42 -7.04
CA ALA A 109 -2.88 -15.27 -6.36
C ALA A 109 -3.78 -14.49 -5.40
N ALA A 110 -3.35 -13.33 -4.92
CA ALA A 110 -4.16 -12.43 -4.11
C ALA A 110 -4.64 -11.21 -4.90
N ILE A 111 -3.84 -10.70 -5.83
CA ILE A 111 -4.21 -9.62 -6.74
C ILE A 111 -4.53 -10.23 -8.11
N ASP A 112 -5.81 -10.18 -8.51
CA ASP A 112 -6.19 -10.61 -9.87
C ASP A 112 -5.54 -9.66 -10.91
N PRO A 113 -4.61 -10.16 -11.75
CA PRO A 113 -3.94 -9.35 -12.74
C PRO A 113 -4.88 -8.80 -13.84
N LEU A 114 -6.08 -9.36 -13.98
CA LEU A 114 -7.10 -8.91 -14.92
C LEU A 114 -8.33 -8.30 -14.23
N GLY A 115 -8.24 -7.99 -12.94
CA GLY A 115 -9.35 -7.45 -12.16
C GLY A 115 -9.82 -6.07 -12.65
N HIS A 116 -8.91 -5.22 -13.07
CA HIS A 116 -9.19 -3.95 -13.75
C HIS A 116 -7.95 -3.43 -14.50
N LYS A 117 -8.15 -2.34 -15.27
CA LYS A 117 -7.13 -1.77 -16.15
C LYS A 117 -5.77 -1.51 -15.47
N PHE A 118 -5.73 -0.96 -14.25
CA PHE A 118 -4.46 -0.64 -13.58
C PHE A 118 -3.78 -1.88 -12.97
N ASN A 119 -4.54 -2.89 -12.53
CA ASN A 119 -3.95 -4.18 -12.15
C ASN A 119 -3.29 -4.85 -13.37
N ALA A 120 -3.94 -4.79 -14.52
CA ALA A 120 -3.41 -5.33 -15.76
C ALA A 120 -2.17 -4.55 -16.24
N LEU A 121 -2.18 -3.23 -16.12
CA LEU A 121 -1.00 -2.40 -16.39
C LEU A 121 0.17 -2.81 -15.50
N HIS A 122 -0.07 -2.92 -14.20
CA HIS A 122 0.95 -3.39 -13.26
C HIS A 122 1.46 -4.78 -13.65
N ALA A 123 0.57 -5.74 -13.88
CA ALA A 123 0.93 -7.12 -14.21
C ALA A 123 1.74 -7.24 -15.51
N ALA A 124 1.50 -6.35 -16.48
CA ALA A 124 2.27 -6.30 -17.72
C ALA A 124 3.66 -5.68 -17.53
N LEU A 125 3.81 -4.70 -16.60
CA LEU A 125 4.97 -3.80 -16.56
C LEU A 125 5.82 -3.91 -15.29
N TRP A 126 5.43 -4.67 -14.27
CA TRP A 126 6.27 -4.79 -13.08
C TRP A 126 7.63 -5.39 -13.44
N GLN A 127 8.70 -4.85 -12.87
CA GLN A 127 10.07 -5.21 -13.25
C GLN A 127 10.97 -5.41 -12.06
N ASP A 128 10.50 -5.02 -10.90
CA ASP A 128 11.25 -5.03 -9.66
C ASP A 128 10.33 -5.30 -8.48
N GLY A 129 10.89 -5.38 -7.31
CA GLY A 129 10.20 -5.65 -6.08
C GLY A 129 10.91 -6.70 -5.23
N VAL A 130 10.25 -7.09 -4.17
CA VAL A 130 10.83 -7.97 -3.16
C VAL A 130 10.11 -9.30 -3.13
N PHE A 131 10.88 -10.36 -2.99
CA PHE A 131 10.43 -11.68 -2.59
C PHE A 131 10.89 -11.98 -1.16
N LEU A 132 9.92 -12.16 -0.26
CA LEU A 132 10.15 -12.54 1.13
C LEU A 132 9.43 -13.87 1.41
N TYR A 133 10.21 -14.89 1.75
CA TYR A 133 9.69 -16.18 2.22
C TYR A 133 10.25 -16.50 3.59
N VAL A 134 9.36 -16.72 4.56
CA VAL A 134 9.71 -17.10 5.94
C VAL A 134 9.19 -18.52 6.19
N PRO A 135 10.09 -19.49 6.42
CA PRO A 135 9.71 -20.89 6.62
C PRO A 135 8.89 -21.12 7.88
N LYS A 136 8.30 -22.32 7.97
CA LYS A 136 7.48 -22.74 9.12
C LYS A 136 8.21 -22.59 10.45
N ASN A 137 7.52 -21.94 11.42
CA ASN A 137 7.97 -21.74 12.80
C ASN A 137 9.27 -20.92 12.91
N VAL A 138 9.64 -20.15 11.91
CA VAL A 138 10.75 -19.20 11.95
C VAL A 138 10.26 -17.83 12.36
N ALA A 139 10.92 -17.23 13.35
CA ALA A 139 10.67 -15.85 13.76
C ALA A 139 11.83 -14.97 13.32
N VAL A 140 11.53 -13.95 12.52
CA VAL A 140 12.48 -12.92 12.10
C VAL A 140 12.35 -11.75 13.07
N GLU A 141 13.36 -11.53 13.91
CA GLU A 141 13.30 -10.54 15.00
C GLU A 141 13.43 -9.10 14.50
N LEU A 142 14.31 -8.88 13.52
CA LEU A 142 14.55 -7.54 12.99
C LEU A 142 13.61 -7.23 11.82
N PRO A 143 13.10 -5.99 11.75
CA PRO A 143 12.31 -5.57 10.60
C PRO A 143 13.11 -5.68 9.30
N LEU A 144 12.49 -6.24 8.26
CA LEU A 144 13.02 -6.25 6.90
C LEU A 144 12.41 -5.09 6.14
N GLN A 145 13.25 -4.33 5.43
CA GLN A 145 12.84 -3.10 4.76
C GLN A 145 13.17 -3.14 3.27
N ALA A 146 12.26 -2.62 2.46
CA ALA A 146 12.47 -2.30 1.06
C ALA A 146 12.12 -0.82 0.82
N ILE A 147 13.05 -0.07 0.23
CA ILE A 147 12.86 1.34 -0.09
C ILE A 147 12.87 1.50 -1.61
N PHE A 148 11.79 2.03 -2.14
CA PHE A 148 11.63 2.34 -3.56
C PHE A 148 11.73 3.85 -3.76
N THR A 149 12.83 4.28 -4.37
CA THR A 149 13.14 5.71 -4.55
C THR A 149 13.16 6.07 -6.03
N LEU A 150 12.38 7.08 -6.39
CA LEU A 150 12.45 7.75 -7.68
C LEU A 150 13.35 8.99 -7.54
N ALA A 151 14.65 8.81 -7.75
CA ALA A 151 15.65 9.83 -7.44
C ALA A 151 15.65 11.02 -8.41
N ASP A 152 15.32 10.78 -9.68
CA ASP A 152 15.39 11.79 -10.76
C ASP A 152 14.02 12.23 -11.28
N GLY A 153 12.93 11.63 -10.80
CA GLY A 153 11.57 11.99 -11.20
C GLY A 153 11.29 11.83 -12.69
N SER A 154 12.06 11.01 -13.40
CA SER A 154 12.03 10.94 -14.88
C SER A 154 11.17 9.81 -15.43
N HIS A 155 10.75 8.83 -14.63
CA HIS A 155 10.04 7.66 -15.11
C HIS A 155 9.11 7.05 -14.08
N SER A 156 8.15 6.26 -14.54
CA SER A 156 7.18 5.55 -13.72
C SER A 156 7.77 4.28 -13.11
N THR A 157 7.16 3.80 -12.03
CA THR A 157 7.63 2.61 -11.30
C THR A 157 6.48 1.65 -10.99
N PHE A 158 6.77 0.35 -11.04
CA PHE A 158 5.79 -0.73 -10.87
C PHE A 158 6.34 -1.84 -9.96
N PRO A 159 6.76 -1.55 -8.72
CA PRO A 159 7.32 -2.58 -7.84
C PRO A 159 6.25 -3.59 -7.43
N HIS A 160 6.61 -4.88 -7.43
CA HIS A 160 5.77 -5.97 -6.95
C HIS A 160 6.42 -6.67 -5.75
N ASN A 161 5.81 -6.57 -4.58
CA ASN A 161 6.27 -7.24 -3.38
C ASN A 161 5.45 -8.50 -3.10
N LEU A 162 6.13 -9.62 -2.91
CA LEU A 162 5.52 -10.91 -2.63
C LEU A 162 6.05 -11.44 -1.29
N ILE A 163 5.19 -11.43 -0.27
CA ILE A 163 5.52 -11.80 1.11
C ILE A 163 4.77 -13.09 1.49
N ILE A 164 5.51 -14.11 1.88
CA ILE A 164 4.98 -15.41 2.28
C ILE A 164 5.50 -15.75 3.67
N ALA A 165 4.64 -15.75 4.67
CA ALA A 165 4.92 -16.23 6.01
C ALA A 165 4.23 -17.58 6.20
N GLU A 166 5.01 -18.65 6.24
CA GLU A 166 4.51 -20.00 6.41
C GLU A 166 3.93 -20.23 7.82
N ARG A 167 3.28 -21.36 8.04
CA ARG A 167 2.66 -21.70 9.33
C ARG A 167 3.58 -21.44 10.52
N GLY A 168 3.09 -20.66 11.51
CA GLY A 168 3.82 -20.34 12.74
C GLY A 168 5.01 -19.40 12.54
N ALA A 169 5.19 -18.82 11.35
CA ALA A 169 6.21 -17.83 11.08
C ALA A 169 5.86 -16.46 11.68
N SER A 170 6.88 -15.65 11.97
CA SER A 170 6.69 -14.27 12.42
C SER A 170 7.69 -13.35 11.71
N VAL A 171 7.20 -12.24 11.16
CA VAL A 171 8.05 -11.27 10.45
C VAL A 171 7.44 -9.87 10.47
N THR A 172 8.32 -8.86 10.49
CA THR A 172 7.98 -7.48 10.19
C THR A 172 8.56 -7.11 8.84
N PHE A 173 7.71 -6.64 7.93
CA PHE A 173 8.13 -6.12 6.63
C PHE A 173 7.68 -4.67 6.46
N VAL A 174 8.60 -3.83 6.01
CA VAL A 174 8.39 -2.40 5.78
C VAL A 174 8.66 -2.10 4.31
N GLU A 175 7.67 -1.58 3.60
CA GLU A 175 7.86 -0.96 2.29
C GLU A 175 7.77 0.56 2.41
N GLU A 176 8.71 1.24 1.79
CA GLU A 176 8.77 2.69 1.77
C GLU A 176 8.87 3.17 0.33
N PHE A 177 8.00 4.09 -0.04
CA PHE A 177 7.95 4.72 -1.34
C PHE A 177 8.25 6.21 -1.22
N THR A 178 9.27 6.70 -1.91
CA THR A 178 9.71 8.09 -1.81
C THR A 178 10.22 8.63 -3.14
N SER A 179 10.03 9.92 -3.38
CA SER A 179 10.61 10.64 -4.50
C SER A 179 10.81 12.12 -4.17
N GLN A 180 11.58 12.79 -4.99
CA GLN A 180 11.55 14.25 -5.07
C GLN A 180 10.29 14.72 -5.81
N ASP A 181 10.00 16.01 -5.75
CA ASP A 181 8.97 16.65 -6.58
C ASP A 181 9.33 16.53 -8.06
N ALA A 182 8.35 16.24 -8.89
CA ALA A 182 8.48 16.19 -10.34
C ALA A 182 7.59 17.24 -11.00
N GLU A 183 8.08 17.83 -12.10
CA GLU A 183 7.28 18.75 -12.93
C GLU A 183 6.31 17.98 -13.82
N ASP A 184 6.75 16.82 -14.32
CA ASP A 184 5.96 15.94 -15.16
C ASP A 184 5.16 14.93 -14.33
N GLN A 185 4.13 14.35 -14.94
CA GLN A 185 3.36 13.28 -14.32
C GLN A 185 4.16 11.98 -14.30
N ILE A 186 4.24 11.37 -13.13
CA ILE A 186 4.84 10.06 -12.92
C ILE A 186 3.78 9.11 -12.39
N LEU A 187 3.72 7.90 -12.93
CA LEU A 187 2.88 6.85 -12.41
C LEU A 187 3.69 5.93 -11.49
N ALA A 188 3.31 5.87 -10.23
CA ALA A 188 3.73 4.82 -9.31
C ALA A 188 2.56 3.83 -9.15
N ALA A 189 2.72 2.61 -9.65
CA ALA A 189 1.69 1.59 -9.55
C ALA A 189 2.24 0.32 -8.86
N PRO A 190 2.50 0.38 -7.54
CA PRO A 190 2.99 -0.77 -6.78
C PRO A 190 1.90 -1.81 -6.56
N ALA A 191 2.33 -3.06 -6.37
CA ALA A 191 1.48 -4.14 -5.90
C ALA A 191 2.17 -4.91 -4.78
N THR A 192 1.41 -5.27 -3.73
CA THR A 192 1.94 -6.06 -2.61
C THR A 192 0.97 -7.19 -2.27
N GLU A 193 1.48 -8.41 -2.36
CA GLU A 193 0.73 -9.61 -2.00
C GLU A 193 1.33 -10.26 -0.74
N ILE A 194 0.49 -10.51 0.27
CA ILE A 194 0.90 -11.03 1.58
C ILE A 194 0.12 -12.31 1.88
N PHE A 195 0.84 -13.39 2.13
CA PHE A 195 0.26 -14.66 2.51
C PHE A 195 0.67 -15.01 3.93
N VAL A 196 -0.30 -15.00 4.84
CA VAL A 196 -0.13 -15.28 6.26
C VAL A 196 -0.62 -16.69 6.54
N GLY A 197 0.28 -17.63 6.75
CA GLY A 197 -0.03 -19.04 7.03
C GLY A 197 -0.73 -19.24 8.37
N ASP A 198 -1.14 -20.49 8.65
CA ASP A 198 -1.78 -20.83 9.93
C ASP A 198 -0.89 -20.46 11.12
N ASN A 199 -1.45 -19.77 12.12
CA ASN A 199 -0.74 -19.29 13.33
C ASN A 199 0.49 -18.39 13.02
N ALA A 200 0.60 -17.84 11.82
CA ALA A 200 1.66 -16.91 11.48
C ALA A 200 1.29 -15.48 11.89
N THR A 201 2.30 -14.66 12.10
CA THR A 201 2.15 -13.24 12.44
C THR A 201 2.97 -12.40 11.48
N VAL A 202 2.32 -11.47 10.78
CA VAL A 202 2.98 -10.49 9.93
C VAL A 202 2.66 -9.09 10.45
N ARG A 203 3.71 -8.29 10.69
CA ARG A 203 3.57 -6.84 10.81
C ARG A 203 3.97 -6.23 9.48
N PHE A 204 3.05 -5.55 8.84
CA PHE A 204 3.26 -4.90 7.55
C PHE A 204 3.13 -3.39 7.68
N VAL A 205 4.16 -2.67 7.27
CA VAL A 205 4.17 -1.21 7.20
C VAL A 205 4.31 -0.79 5.76
N SER A 206 3.37 0.04 5.28
CA SER A 206 3.44 0.67 3.97
C SER A 206 3.46 2.18 4.14
N ALA A 207 4.58 2.80 3.80
CA ALA A 207 4.77 4.24 3.92
C ALA A 207 5.01 4.86 2.54
N GLN A 208 4.19 5.85 2.17
CA GLN A 208 4.42 6.62 0.96
C GLN A 208 4.60 8.10 1.29
N THR A 209 5.70 8.64 0.76
CA THR A 209 6.11 10.05 0.87
C THR A 209 6.51 10.59 -0.51
N TRP A 210 5.71 10.24 -1.52
CA TRP A 210 5.95 10.69 -2.89
C TRP A 210 5.96 12.21 -3.00
N GLY A 211 6.85 12.76 -3.81
CA GLY A 211 6.84 14.16 -4.20
C GLY A 211 5.63 14.55 -5.06
N LYS A 212 5.48 15.85 -5.31
CA LYS A 212 4.47 16.38 -6.23
C LYS A 212 4.68 15.82 -7.64
N GLY A 213 3.59 15.69 -8.41
CA GLY A 213 3.61 15.11 -9.75
C GLY A 213 3.41 13.60 -9.79
N VAL A 214 3.56 12.89 -8.66
CA VAL A 214 3.36 11.43 -8.62
C VAL A 214 1.88 11.09 -8.47
N TYR A 215 1.40 10.22 -9.37
CA TYR A 215 0.10 9.56 -9.34
C TYR A 215 0.31 8.13 -8.84
N HIS A 216 -0.10 7.87 -7.61
CA HIS A 216 0.05 6.57 -6.96
C HIS A 216 -1.25 5.75 -7.10
N ILE A 217 -1.23 4.74 -7.94
CA ILE A 217 -2.37 3.83 -8.16
C ILE A 217 -1.90 2.41 -7.83
N GLY A 218 -2.16 1.97 -6.61
CA GLY A 218 -1.60 0.73 -6.06
C GLY A 218 -2.65 -0.27 -5.58
N ALA A 219 -2.23 -1.53 -5.48
CA ALA A 219 -3.01 -2.61 -4.93
C ALA A 219 -2.22 -3.36 -3.85
N GLN A 220 -2.86 -3.60 -2.70
CA GLN A 220 -2.28 -4.36 -1.60
C GLN A 220 -3.28 -5.43 -1.16
N ARG A 221 -2.87 -6.69 -1.07
CA ARG A 221 -3.76 -7.81 -0.71
C ARG A 221 -3.09 -8.72 0.30
N ALA A 222 -3.83 -9.06 1.37
CA ALA A 222 -3.40 -10.06 2.33
C ALA A 222 -4.41 -11.20 2.40
N ARG A 223 -3.93 -12.45 2.48
CA ARG A 223 -4.74 -13.63 2.70
C ARG A 223 -4.26 -14.33 3.97
N LEU A 224 -5.19 -14.57 4.90
CA LEU A 224 -4.85 -15.09 6.23
C LEU A 224 -5.43 -16.49 6.44
N GLY A 225 -4.55 -17.43 6.80
CA GLY A 225 -4.89 -18.78 7.24
C GLY A 225 -5.47 -18.78 8.66
N ARG A 226 -5.70 -19.99 9.20
CA ARG A 226 -6.29 -20.19 10.53
C ARG A 226 -5.40 -19.59 11.63
N ASP A 227 -6.02 -18.82 12.53
CA ASP A 227 -5.33 -18.12 13.63
C ASP A 227 -4.15 -17.24 13.14
N GLY A 228 -4.11 -16.94 11.83
CA GLY A 228 -3.15 -16.03 11.24
C GLY A 228 -3.45 -14.59 11.63
N THR A 229 -2.40 -13.80 11.91
CA THR A 229 -2.53 -12.42 12.38
C THR A 229 -1.74 -11.48 11.49
N ILE A 230 -2.35 -10.37 11.09
CA ILE A 230 -1.65 -9.25 10.45
C ILE A 230 -1.88 -7.96 11.23
N GLU A 231 -0.79 -7.26 11.54
CA GLU A 231 -0.82 -5.86 11.94
C GLU A 231 -0.43 -5.03 10.72
N TRP A 232 -1.36 -4.19 10.25
CA TRP A 232 -1.16 -3.40 9.04
C TRP A 232 -1.11 -1.91 9.39
N ILE A 233 0.00 -1.24 9.03
CA ILE A 233 0.24 0.16 9.34
C ILE A 233 0.45 0.91 8.02
N GLY A 234 -0.40 1.90 7.75
CA GLY A 234 -0.34 2.72 6.55
C GLY A 234 0.06 4.16 6.84
N LEU A 235 0.97 4.73 6.03
CA LEU A 235 1.29 6.16 6.01
C LEU A 235 1.11 6.70 4.59
N ASN A 236 0.21 7.67 4.42
CA ASN A 236 -0.12 8.30 3.15
C ASN A 236 0.12 9.81 3.25
N LEU A 237 1.33 10.26 2.94
CA LEU A 237 1.76 11.64 3.20
C LEU A 237 2.15 12.40 1.93
N GLY A 238 2.24 11.78 0.77
CA GLY A 238 2.76 12.39 -0.44
C GLY A 238 1.96 12.11 -1.71
N GLY A 239 2.50 12.55 -2.85
CA GLY A 239 1.90 12.40 -4.18
C GLY A 239 0.89 13.48 -4.53
N GLN A 240 0.59 13.61 -5.83
CA GLN A 240 -0.47 14.48 -6.32
C GLN A 240 -1.83 13.81 -6.23
N LEU A 241 -1.86 12.54 -6.57
CA LEU A 241 -3.04 11.68 -6.50
C LEU A 241 -2.64 10.33 -5.93
N GLN A 242 -3.46 9.81 -5.02
CA GLN A 242 -3.38 8.43 -4.57
C GLN A 242 -4.72 7.74 -4.77
N HIS A 243 -4.66 6.50 -5.25
CA HIS A 243 -5.75 5.53 -5.17
C HIS A 243 -5.17 4.17 -4.79
N ILE A 244 -5.34 3.78 -3.53
CA ILE A 244 -4.89 2.49 -3.03
C ILE A 244 -6.10 1.62 -2.76
N GLU A 245 -6.19 0.48 -3.44
CA GLU A 245 -7.08 -0.61 -3.11
C GLU A 245 -6.34 -1.60 -2.21
N ALA A 246 -6.71 -1.66 -0.94
CA ALA A 246 -6.08 -2.52 0.04
C ALA A 246 -7.11 -3.49 0.63
N GLU A 247 -6.85 -4.80 0.56
CA GLU A 247 -7.79 -5.81 1.03
C GLU A 247 -7.11 -6.88 1.88
N ALA A 248 -7.75 -7.24 2.99
CA ALA A 248 -7.40 -8.39 3.78
C ALA A 248 -8.54 -9.42 3.75
N THR A 249 -8.26 -10.63 3.28
CA THR A 249 -9.21 -11.75 3.31
C THR A 249 -8.88 -12.69 4.47
N LEU A 250 -9.77 -12.75 5.45
CA LEU A 250 -9.69 -13.58 6.64
C LEU A 250 -10.31 -14.95 6.31
N GLU A 251 -9.53 -15.82 5.65
CA GLU A 251 -9.99 -17.14 5.15
C GLU A 251 -10.06 -18.18 6.26
N GLY A 252 -9.09 -18.17 7.17
CA GLY A 252 -9.00 -19.15 8.25
C GLY A 252 -9.83 -18.76 9.46
N ASN A 253 -10.30 -19.78 10.21
CA ASN A 253 -10.98 -19.57 11.49
C ASN A 253 -10.03 -18.89 12.49
N GLY A 254 -10.54 -17.93 13.27
CA GLY A 254 -9.75 -17.23 14.29
C GLY A 254 -8.72 -16.23 13.75
N SER A 255 -8.68 -16.00 12.42
CA SER A 255 -7.75 -15.04 11.82
C SER A 255 -8.04 -13.61 12.26
N ARG A 256 -7.00 -12.76 12.31
CA ARG A 256 -7.11 -11.41 12.88
C ARG A 256 -6.36 -10.38 12.06
N ILE A 257 -6.95 -9.17 11.98
CA ILE A 257 -6.28 -7.97 11.48
C ILE A 257 -6.46 -6.81 12.43
N ASP A 258 -5.36 -6.13 12.73
CA ASP A 258 -5.34 -4.80 13.34
C ASP A 258 -4.74 -3.83 12.31
N TRP A 259 -5.55 -2.90 11.82
CA TRP A 259 -5.18 -2.01 10.72
C TRP A 259 -5.29 -0.56 11.12
N VAL A 260 -4.17 0.14 11.12
CA VAL A 260 -4.15 1.58 11.37
C VAL A 260 -3.53 2.32 10.19
N ALA A 261 -4.01 3.52 9.90
CA ALA A 261 -3.37 4.36 8.92
C ALA A 261 -3.48 5.85 9.26
N ALA A 262 -2.47 6.61 8.85
CA ALA A 262 -2.46 8.07 8.88
C ALA A 262 -2.38 8.62 7.45
N THR A 263 -3.26 9.55 7.12
CA THR A 263 -3.31 10.23 5.82
C THR A 263 -3.27 11.73 6.04
N PHE A 264 -2.36 12.44 5.38
CA PHE A 264 -2.33 13.91 5.39
C PHE A 264 -2.33 14.45 3.95
N ALA A 265 -3.43 15.05 3.54
CA ALA A 265 -3.56 15.71 2.25
C ALA A 265 -3.55 17.23 2.40
N ASP A 266 -2.60 17.89 1.76
CA ASP A 266 -2.43 19.35 1.72
C ASP A 266 -2.34 19.88 0.29
N GLY A 267 -2.26 21.19 0.13
CA GLY A 267 -2.17 21.83 -1.18
C GLY A 267 -3.33 21.46 -2.09
N THR A 268 -3.05 20.74 -3.16
CA THR A 268 -4.06 20.24 -4.14
C THR A 268 -4.04 18.71 -4.25
N GLN A 269 -3.51 18.03 -3.25
CA GLN A 269 -3.44 16.56 -3.22
C GLN A 269 -4.84 15.95 -3.17
N SER A 270 -4.99 14.78 -3.80
CA SER A 270 -6.20 13.96 -3.73
C SER A 270 -5.80 12.54 -3.33
N LEU A 271 -6.02 12.18 -2.06
CA LEU A 271 -5.56 10.90 -1.51
C LEU A 271 -6.76 10.02 -1.15
N LEU A 272 -6.93 8.92 -1.88
CA LEU A 272 -7.96 7.93 -1.63
C LEU A 272 -7.35 6.63 -1.10
N THR A 273 -7.91 6.13 -0.01
CA THR A 273 -7.63 4.79 0.51
C THR A 273 -8.93 4.00 0.57
N ALA A 274 -8.97 2.85 -0.10
CA ALA A 274 -10.11 1.93 -0.12
C ALA A 274 -9.76 0.63 0.62
N PRO A 275 -9.81 0.61 1.96
CA PRO A 275 -9.55 -0.59 2.72
C PRO A 275 -10.77 -1.50 2.72
N MET A 276 -10.56 -2.78 2.43
CA MET A 276 -11.59 -3.82 2.53
C MET A 276 -11.10 -4.95 3.42
N VAL A 277 -11.96 -5.40 4.33
CA VAL A 277 -11.74 -6.65 5.07
C VAL A 277 -12.88 -7.61 4.78
N ARG A 278 -12.54 -8.79 4.25
CA ARG A 278 -13.49 -9.85 3.97
C ARG A 278 -13.32 -10.99 4.98
N HIS A 279 -14.38 -11.29 5.72
CA HIS A 279 -14.43 -12.39 6.69
C HIS A 279 -15.09 -13.62 6.07
N ILE A 280 -14.32 -14.70 5.92
CA ILE A 280 -14.78 -16.00 5.42
C ILE A 280 -14.74 -17.03 6.55
N GLY A 281 -13.65 -17.05 7.33
CA GLY A 281 -13.46 -17.93 8.49
C GLY A 281 -14.36 -17.54 9.66
N THR A 282 -14.69 -18.53 10.51
CA THR A 282 -15.44 -18.30 11.76
C THR A 282 -14.57 -17.65 12.83
N ASN A 283 -15.20 -16.87 13.73
CA ASN A 283 -14.54 -16.20 14.86
C ASN A 283 -13.35 -15.32 14.45
N ALA A 284 -13.40 -14.77 13.25
CA ALA A 284 -12.38 -13.84 12.76
C ALA A 284 -12.60 -12.43 13.35
N GLU A 285 -11.50 -11.71 13.57
CA GLU A 285 -11.53 -10.38 14.17
C GLU A 285 -10.88 -9.34 13.27
N SER A 286 -11.49 -8.15 13.18
CA SER A 286 -10.88 -7.00 12.50
C SER A 286 -11.11 -5.70 13.26
N HIS A 287 -10.01 -4.98 13.49
CA HIS A 287 -10.01 -3.63 14.04
C HIS A 287 -9.33 -2.70 13.05
N LEU A 288 -10.08 -1.71 12.55
CA LEU A 288 -9.60 -0.73 11.59
C LEU A 288 -9.73 0.66 12.20
N ASN A 289 -8.65 1.44 12.25
CA ASN A 289 -8.66 2.81 12.74
C ASN A 289 -7.83 3.70 11.82
N PHE A 290 -8.51 4.56 11.08
CA PHE A 290 -7.93 5.46 10.10
C PHE A 290 -7.99 6.90 10.58
N LYS A 291 -6.89 7.61 10.47
CA LYS A 291 -6.76 9.01 10.87
C LYS A 291 -6.36 9.86 9.68
N THR A 292 -7.15 10.89 9.44
CA THR A 292 -6.99 11.78 8.29
C THR A 292 -6.84 13.22 8.75
N VAL A 293 -5.88 13.94 8.21
CA VAL A 293 -5.79 15.40 8.30
C VAL A 293 -5.83 15.97 6.90
N VAL A 294 -6.59 17.02 6.71
CA VAL A 294 -6.69 17.73 5.43
C VAL A 294 -6.49 19.23 5.65
N ASP A 295 -5.64 19.84 4.81
CA ASP A 295 -5.38 21.28 4.83
C ASP A 295 -5.44 21.89 3.44
N ASP A 296 -5.31 23.21 3.35
CA ASP A 296 -5.41 24.00 2.13
C ASP A 296 -6.65 23.63 1.29
N SER A 297 -6.45 23.13 0.06
CA SER A 297 -7.46 22.56 -0.82
C SER A 297 -7.30 21.04 -0.97
N GLY A 298 -6.58 20.39 -0.05
CA GLY A 298 -6.37 18.96 0.00
C GLY A 298 -7.69 18.19 0.11
N TYR A 299 -7.75 17.08 -0.59
CA TYR A 299 -8.91 16.20 -0.59
C TYR A 299 -8.51 14.78 -0.19
N SER A 300 -9.16 14.25 0.84
CA SER A 300 -8.99 12.86 1.23
C SER A 300 -10.30 12.09 1.07
N THR A 301 -10.21 10.84 0.64
CA THR A 301 -11.35 9.92 0.62
C THR A 301 -11.00 8.63 1.33
N PHE A 302 -11.83 8.26 2.28
CA PHE A 302 -11.85 6.96 2.90
C PHE A 302 -13.07 6.18 2.38
N ASP A 303 -12.84 5.09 1.62
CA ASP A 303 -13.91 4.22 1.09
C ASP A 303 -13.72 2.80 1.68
N GLY A 304 -14.08 2.68 2.97
CA GLY A 304 -13.83 1.47 3.77
C GLY A 304 -14.98 0.47 3.70
N MET A 305 -14.67 -0.82 3.51
CA MET A 305 -15.67 -1.88 3.46
C MET A 305 -15.32 -3.05 4.39
N VAL A 306 -16.27 -3.45 5.22
CA VAL A 306 -16.22 -4.74 5.91
C VAL A 306 -17.27 -5.66 5.28
N LYS A 307 -16.81 -6.78 4.74
CA LYS A 307 -17.67 -7.81 4.17
C LYS A 307 -17.59 -9.08 5.01
N ILE A 308 -18.74 -9.57 5.48
CA ILE A 308 -18.83 -10.81 6.25
C ILE A 308 -19.65 -11.80 5.45
N ASP A 309 -18.99 -12.82 4.90
CA ASP A 309 -19.63 -13.88 4.13
C ASP A 309 -20.51 -14.75 5.05
N HIS A 310 -21.44 -15.51 4.49
CA HIS A 310 -22.34 -16.37 5.26
C HIS A 310 -21.61 -17.37 6.20
N SER A 311 -20.42 -17.82 5.80
CA SER A 311 -19.55 -18.68 6.62
C SER A 311 -18.86 -17.97 7.79
N GLY A 312 -18.75 -16.63 7.76
CA GLY A 312 -18.03 -15.82 8.76
C GLY A 312 -18.76 -15.64 10.09
N GLN A 313 -19.33 -16.73 10.65
CA GLN A 313 -20.04 -16.69 11.92
C GLN A 313 -19.08 -16.41 13.09
N GLY A 314 -19.56 -15.72 14.12
CA GLY A 314 -18.75 -15.35 15.29
C GLY A 314 -17.77 -14.19 15.02
N THR A 315 -17.85 -13.53 13.88
CA THR A 315 -17.01 -12.37 13.54
C THR A 315 -17.21 -11.22 14.51
N ASN A 316 -16.09 -10.59 14.89
CA ASN A 316 -16.07 -9.31 15.62
C ASN A 316 -15.29 -8.27 14.79
N SER A 317 -15.97 -7.25 14.30
CA SER A 317 -15.39 -6.24 13.41
C SER A 317 -15.73 -4.82 13.84
N ARG A 318 -14.72 -3.94 13.85
CA ARG A 318 -14.87 -2.51 14.09
C ARG A 318 -14.06 -1.72 13.08
N LEU A 319 -14.72 -0.77 12.42
CA LEU A 319 -14.12 0.15 11.47
C LEU A 319 -14.36 1.58 11.93
N GLU A 320 -13.27 2.33 12.15
CA GLU A 320 -13.31 3.72 12.61
C GLU A 320 -12.49 4.59 11.68
N GLU A 321 -13.02 5.76 11.34
CA GLU A 321 -12.30 6.79 10.63
C GLU A 321 -12.54 8.14 11.28
N HIS A 322 -11.47 8.91 11.46
CA HIS A 322 -11.50 10.23 12.08
C HIS A 322 -10.75 11.22 11.20
N ALA A 323 -11.41 12.32 10.83
CA ALA A 323 -10.82 13.36 10.00
C ALA A 323 -10.81 14.73 10.69
N ILE A 324 -9.67 15.43 10.61
CA ILE A 324 -9.50 16.82 11.05
C ILE A 324 -9.29 17.70 9.82
N HIS A 325 -10.04 18.80 9.75
CA HIS A 325 -9.88 19.84 8.75
C HIS A 325 -9.14 21.05 9.37
N LEU A 326 -8.00 21.42 8.79
CA LEU A 326 -7.24 22.59 9.20
C LEU A 326 -7.67 23.85 8.46
N SER A 327 -8.17 23.69 7.23
CA SER A 327 -8.71 24.79 6.42
C SER A 327 -10.17 24.58 6.05
N SER A 328 -10.86 25.68 5.75
CA SER A 328 -12.26 25.64 5.27
C SER A 328 -12.38 25.22 3.81
N ALA A 329 -11.29 25.21 3.04
CA ALA A 329 -11.24 24.78 1.65
C ALA A 329 -10.89 23.30 1.50
N SER A 330 -10.36 22.68 2.57
CA SER A 330 -10.05 21.25 2.57
C SER A 330 -11.30 20.38 2.63
N ARG A 331 -11.18 19.15 2.15
CA ARG A 331 -12.32 18.23 2.08
C ARG A 331 -11.92 16.80 2.47
N SER A 332 -12.77 16.13 3.25
CA SER A 332 -12.71 14.69 3.46
C SER A 332 -14.08 14.04 3.18
N ASP A 333 -14.08 12.95 2.43
CA ASP A 333 -15.26 12.11 2.23
C ASP A 333 -15.02 10.77 2.96
N SER A 334 -15.90 10.41 3.89
CA SER A 334 -15.85 9.13 4.60
C SER A 334 -17.04 8.26 4.18
N ILE A 335 -16.74 7.08 3.65
CA ILE A 335 -17.74 6.15 3.08
C ILE A 335 -17.52 4.76 3.71
N PRO A 336 -17.81 4.60 5.02
CA PRO A 336 -17.71 3.30 5.66
C PRO A 336 -18.91 2.42 5.27
N GLY A 337 -18.64 1.21 4.78
CA GLY A 337 -19.64 0.22 4.36
C GLY A 337 -19.58 -1.07 5.18
N LEU A 338 -20.74 -1.68 5.41
CA LEU A 338 -20.89 -3.02 5.98
C LEU A 338 -21.76 -3.86 5.04
N GLN A 339 -21.25 -4.99 4.60
CA GLN A 339 -22.00 -6.03 3.92
C GLN A 339 -21.97 -7.31 4.76
N ILE A 340 -23.08 -7.70 5.35
CA ILE A 340 -23.15 -8.78 6.31
C ILE A 340 -24.15 -9.82 5.83
N ASP A 341 -23.64 -11.00 5.48
CA ASP A 341 -24.44 -12.15 5.04
C ASP A 341 -24.53 -13.24 6.14
N ALA A 342 -23.88 -13.04 7.31
CA ALA A 342 -23.90 -13.92 8.47
C ALA A 342 -24.86 -13.42 9.55
N ASN A 343 -25.31 -14.32 10.45
CA ASN A 343 -26.31 -14.00 11.47
C ASN A 343 -25.71 -13.73 12.86
N ASP A 344 -24.68 -14.49 13.25
CA ASP A 344 -24.02 -14.36 14.56
C ASP A 344 -22.73 -13.56 14.43
N VAL A 345 -22.85 -12.22 14.47
CA VAL A 345 -21.70 -11.33 14.34
C VAL A 345 -21.85 -10.08 15.21
N LYS A 346 -20.70 -9.48 15.54
CA LYS A 346 -20.60 -8.14 16.08
C LYS A 346 -19.85 -7.29 15.07
N ALA A 347 -20.54 -6.37 14.42
CA ALA A 347 -19.92 -5.49 13.44
C ALA A 347 -20.46 -4.07 13.58
N GLY A 348 -19.58 -3.09 13.47
CA GLY A 348 -19.93 -1.69 13.53
C GLY A 348 -18.91 -0.81 12.85
N HIS A 349 -19.37 0.37 12.42
CA HIS A 349 -18.48 1.41 11.96
C HIS A 349 -18.79 2.74 12.65
N ALA A 350 -17.78 3.61 12.73
CA ALA A 350 -17.90 4.99 13.17
C ALA A 350 -17.04 5.89 12.29
N SER A 351 -17.53 7.09 12.01
CA SER A 351 -16.78 8.11 11.32
C SER A 351 -17.03 9.47 11.95
N THR A 352 -15.98 10.25 12.10
CA THR A 352 -16.04 11.64 12.54
C THR A 352 -15.24 12.53 11.61
N SER A 353 -15.79 13.69 11.27
CA SER A 353 -15.13 14.69 10.45
C SER A 353 -15.46 16.07 10.96
N GLY A 354 -14.48 16.91 11.18
CA GLY A 354 -14.68 18.25 11.70
C GLY A 354 -13.38 19.06 11.75
N GLN A 355 -13.55 20.34 12.02
CA GLN A 355 -12.42 21.22 12.38
C GLN A 355 -11.96 20.93 13.80
N ILE A 356 -10.76 21.44 14.15
CA ILE A 356 -10.30 21.40 15.54
C ILE A 356 -11.30 22.16 16.41
N GLU A 357 -11.67 21.57 17.54
CA GLU A 357 -12.63 22.17 18.49
C GLU A 357 -12.12 23.50 19.03
N GLU A 358 -12.90 24.56 18.87
CA GLU A 358 -12.53 25.90 19.36
C GLU A 358 -12.30 25.96 20.89
N GLU A 359 -13.00 25.12 21.65
CA GLU A 359 -12.77 24.99 23.11
C GLU A 359 -11.39 24.45 23.43
N GLN A 360 -10.93 23.44 22.68
CA GLN A 360 -9.60 22.86 22.83
C GLN A 360 -8.53 23.88 22.49
N LEU A 361 -8.67 24.59 21.37
CA LEU A 361 -7.77 25.68 21.00
C LEU A 361 -7.77 26.81 22.03
N PHE A 362 -8.96 27.26 22.47
CA PHE A 362 -9.09 28.30 23.49
C PHE A 362 -8.38 27.93 24.81
N TYR A 363 -8.52 26.67 25.24
CA TYR A 363 -7.82 26.19 26.44
C TYR A 363 -6.30 26.29 26.29
N MET A 364 -5.74 25.87 25.16
CA MET A 364 -4.30 25.93 24.89
C MET A 364 -3.79 27.38 24.80
N LEU A 365 -4.52 28.25 24.10
CA LEU A 365 -4.24 29.68 24.01
C LEU A 365 -4.28 30.34 25.39
N SER A 366 -5.23 30.01 26.26
CA SER A 366 -5.33 30.50 27.61
C SER A 366 -4.16 30.13 28.51
N ARG A 367 -3.42 29.07 28.14
CA ARG A 367 -2.17 28.64 28.78
C ARG A 367 -0.92 29.25 28.18
N GLY A 368 -1.08 30.18 27.23
CA GLY A 368 0.03 30.91 26.61
C GLY A 368 0.69 30.20 25.43
N ILE A 369 0.09 29.08 24.92
CA ILE A 369 0.55 28.39 23.71
C ILE A 369 0.05 29.22 22.52
N LYS A 370 0.89 29.47 21.52
CA LYS A 370 0.48 30.14 20.30
C LYS A 370 -0.45 29.24 19.46
N ARG A 371 -1.29 29.87 18.62
CA ARG A 371 -2.28 29.13 17.82
C ARG A 371 -1.62 28.06 16.94
N ASP A 372 -0.57 28.41 16.23
CA ASP A 372 0.13 27.48 15.33
C ASP A 372 0.75 26.32 16.13
N ASP A 373 1.44 26.62 17.25
CA ASP A 373 2.01 25.60 18.15
C ASP A 373 0.90 24.66 18.70
N ALA A 374 -0.29 25.21 19.00
CA ALA A 374 -1.42 24.42 19.48
C ALA A 374 -1.95 23.47 18.39
N ILE A 375 -2.07 23.95 17.14
CA ILE A 375 -2.47 23.13 16.00
C ILE A 375 -1.47 21.99 15.78
N HIS A 376 -0.17 22.30 15.77
CA HIS A 376 0.90 21.29 15.66
C HIS A 376 0.77 20.21 16.75
N MET A 377 0.59 20.62 18.02
CA MET A 377 0.44 19.68 19.13
C MET A 377 -0.79 18.77 18.97
N ILE A 378 -1.93 19.33 18.50
CA ILE A 378 -3.16 18.57 18.29
C ILE A 378 -2.97 17.56 17.15
N VAL A 379 -2.42 17.98 16.01
CA VAL A 379 -2.23 17.09 14.85
C VAL A 379 -1.22 15.99 15.15
N THR A 380 -0.11 16.34 15.81
CA THR A 380 0.89 15.34 16.23
C THR A 380 0.28 14.31 17.18
N GLY A 381 -0.41 14.77 18.23
CA GLY A 381 -1.11 13.86 19.15
C GLY A 381 -2.24 13.05 18.49
N PHE A 382 -2.86 13.60 17.44
CA PHE A 382 -3.86 12.86 16.67
C PHE A 382 -3.25 11.69 15.88
N PHE A 383 -2.06 11.85 15.30
CA PHE A 383 -1.37 10.80 14.55
C PHE A 383 -0.52 9.87 15.42
N GLU A 384 -0.13 10.28 16.63
CA GLU A 384 0.72 9.50 17.55
C GLU A 384 0.32 8.01 17.66
N PRO A 385 -0.98 7.63 17.82
CA PRO A 385 -1.36 6.22 17.91
C PRO A 385 -1.05 5.37 16.66
N VAL A 386 -0.82 6.00 15.50
CA VAL A 386 -0.39 5.33 14.28
C VAL A 386 1.14 5.33 14.20
N LEU A 387 1.78 6.48 14.44
CA LEU A 387 3.23 6.64 14.36
C LEU A 387 3.96 5.75 15.36
N ASP A 388 3.46 5.60 16.58
CA ASP A 388 4.07 4.76 17.61
C ASP A 388 4.08 3.26 17.28
N ARG A 389 3.24 2.83 16.33
CA ARG A 389 3.23 1.44 15.85
C ARG A 389 4.32 1.15 14.81
N ILE A 390 4.97 2.18 14.25
CA ILE A 390 6.05 2.01 13.27
C ILE A 390 7.29 1.45 13.99
N PRO A 391 7.77 0.26 13.59
CA PRO A 391 8.84 -0.42 14.32
C PRO A 391 10.24 0.17 14.05
N LEU A 392 10.41 0.91 12.95
CA LEU A 392 11.67 1.57 12.58
C LEU A 392 11.68 3.01 13.08
N GLU A 393 12.59 3.31 14.01
CA GLU A 393 12.68 4.62 14.66
C GLU A 393 12.97 5.74 13.65
N ASP A 394 13.91 5.51 12.73
CA ASP A 394 14.25 6.48 11.69
C ASP A 394 13.07 6.79 10.75
N LEU A 395 12.25 5.81 10.39
CA LEU A 395 11.03 6.03 9.61
C LEU A 395 10.00 6.81 10.41
N ARG A 396 9.82 6.48 11.68
CA ARG A 396 8.90 7.19 12.57
C ARG A 396 9.29 8.66 12.73
N GLU A 397 10.58 8.94 12.96
CA GLU A 397 11.10 10.31 13.05
C GLU A 397 10.91 11.09 11.74
N ARG A 398 11.25 10.50 10.60
CA ARG A 398 11.02 11.13 9.28
C ARG A 398 9.53 11.40 9.03
N ALA A 399 8.66 10.46 9.38
CA ALA A 399 7.21 10.64 9.24
C ALA A 399 6.70 11.80 10.11
N ALA A 400 7.18 11.89 11.36
CA ALA A 400 6.82 13.01 12.26
C ALA A 400 7.27 14.37 11.70
N VAL A 401 8.52 14.47 11.21
CA VAL A 401 9.05 15.68 10.58
C VAL A 401 8.23 16.06 9.33
N LEU A 402 7.84 15.08 8.51
CA LEU A 402 7.01 15.34 7.33
C LEU A 402 5.60 15.82 7.70
N VAL A 403 5.01 15.27 8.75
CA VAL A 403 3.71 15.74 9.27
C VAL A 403 3.83 17.17 9.77
N GLU A 404 4.87 17.49 10.57
CA GLU A 404 5.12 18.84 11.05
C GLU A 404 5.32 19.86 9.91
N ALA A 405 5.99 19.46 8.83
CA ALA A 405 6.25 20.34 7.68
C ALA A 405 5.00 20.64 6.84
N LYS A 406 3.92 19.88 7.02
CA LYS A 406 2.64 20.07 6.33
C LYS A 406 1.64 20.93 7.09
N ILE A 407 1.91 21.26 8.35
CA ILE A 407 1.09 22.11 9.22
C ILE A 407 1.65 23.56 9.16
#